data_27bebd88de824a5184b293f58aafc8ad
#
_entry.id   27bebd88de824a5184b293f58aafc8ad
#
_cell.length_a   1.000
_cell.length_b   1.000
_cell.length_c   1.000
_cell.angle_alpha   90.00
_cell.angle_beta   90.00
_cell.angle_gamma   90.00
#
_symmetry.space_group_name_H-M   'P 1'
#
loop_
_entity.id
_entity.type
_entity.pdbx_description
1 polymer ?
#
loop_
_entity_poly.entity_id
_entity_poly.type
_entity_poly.pdbx_seq_one_letter_code
_entity_poly.pdbx_strand_id
1 'polypeptide(L)'
;LKPEEEVIELPQVRHEPRRIALALGGGAARGWAHIGVLRALDEAGIEIEMIAGTSIGALVGGCYLAGKLDQLEEFARSLTRRRMFNLLDITFRGSGLFGGMKLDSRMREHLDGLRLEDLDRPFVAVCTELRTGHEIWLSTGPLVEAMRASYALPGVFEPVRWQERVLVDGALVNPVPVSVCRAYEQRLVLAVNLHYDQFGRAAVIKHAQSRQDTLSETIHGEKESRLGITGVMMEAFNIIQDRISRARMAGDPPDVSLMPTVGQIGLADFHRASEAIDIGYAETVKRLEDIKRLQGISG
;
A
#
# COMPACT_ATOMS: atom_id res chain seq x y z
N LEU A 1 2.00 67.95 18.09
CA LEU A 1 1.42 67.05 17.10
C LEU A 1 2.34 65.84 17.05
N LYS A 2 1.86 64.70 17.54
CA LYS A 2 2.52 63.37 17.36
C LYS A 2 2.05 62.85 15.99
N PRO A 3 2.96 62.23 15.20
CA PRO A 3 2.50 61.58 13.98
C PRO A 3 1.69 60.31 14.35
N GLU A 4 0.51 60.18 13.74
CA GLU A 4 -0.28 58.95 13.79
C GLU A 4 0.51 57.83 13.07
N GLU A 5 0.84 56.79 13.78
CA GLU A 5 1.41 55.55 13.19
C GLU A 5 0.29 54.87 12.40
N GLU A 6 0.42 54.95 11.10
CA GLU A 6 -0.45 54.25 10.15
C GLU A 6 -0.14 52.72 10.28
N VAL A 7 -1.04 51.99 10.94
CA VAL A 7 -0.94 50.52 11.05
C VAL A 7 -1.27 49.96 9.66
N ILE A 8 -0.24 49.56 8.94
CA ILE A 8 -0.40 48.83 7.68
C ILE A 8 -0.90 47.42 8.03
N GLU A 9 -2.22 47.21 7.88
CA GLU A 9 -2.78 45.87 7.89
C GLU A 9 -2.27 45.08 6.66
N LEU A 10 -1.38 44.15 6.89
CA LEU A 10 -0.96 43.22 5.84
C LEU A 10 -2.16 42.38 5.42
N PRO A 11 -2.40 42.20 4.11
CA PRO A 11 -3.49 41.37 3.63
C PRO A 11 -3.35 39.94 4.16
N GLN A 12 -4.40 39.44 4.80
CA GLN A 12 -4.48 38.05 5.21
C GLN A 12 -4.42 37.18 3.97
N VAL A 13 -3.28 36.58 3.70
CA VAL A 13 -3.13 35.58 2.65
C VAL A 13 -3.95 34.35 3.09
N ARG A 14 -5.13 34.19 2.52
CA ARG A 14 -5.88 32.94 2.64
C ARG A 14 -5.07 31.87 1.93
N HIS A 15 -4.34 31.08 2.70
CA HIS A 15 -3.70 29.90 2.16
C HIS A 15 -4.79 28.88 1.81
N GLU A 16 -4.91 28.54 0.53
CA GLU A 16 -5.71 27.37 0.14
C GLU A 16 -5.17 26.13 0.89
N PRO A 17 -6.05 25.24 1.36
CA PRO A 17 -5.64 24.01 2.02
C PRO A 17 -4.66 23.24 1.13
N ARG A 18 -3.55 22.78 1.70
CA ARG A 18 -2.58 21.98 0.95
C ARG A 18 -3.21 20.63 0.62
N ARG A 19 -3.21 20.27 -0.64
CA ARG A 19 -3.65 18.94 -1.09
C ARG A 19 -2.60 17.89 -0.69
N ILE A 20 -3.05 16.65 -0.56
CA ILE A 20 -2.22 15.53 -0.10
C ILE A 20 -1.91 14.59 -1.26
N ALA A 21 -0.64 14.19 -1.38
CA ALA A 21 -0.26 13.02 -2.14
C ALA A 21 -0.29 11.78 -1.25
N LEU A 22 -0.85 10.68 -1.74
CA LEU A 22 -0.87 9.40 -1.03
C LEU A 22 0.18 8.44 -1.59
N ALA A 23 1.02 7.89 -0.70
CA ALA A 23 1.89 6.76 -0.96
C ALA A 23 1.27 5.50 -0.35
N LEU A 24 0.60 4.66 -1.16
CA LEU A 24 -0.07 3.45 -0.72
C LEU A 24 0.87 2.25 -0.85
N GLY A 25 1.26 1.67 0.28
CA GLY A 25 2.23 0.58 0.32
C GLY A 25 1.68 -0.78 -0.10
N GLY A 26 2.60 -1.72 -0.37
CA GLY A 26 2.31 -3.14 -0.56
C GLY A 26 1.87 -3.81 0.75
N GLY A 27 1.40 -5.06 0.66
CA GLY A 27 1.00 -5.81 1.87
C GLY A 27 0.02 -6.96 1.62
N ALA A 28 -0.21 -7.35 0.39
CA ALA A 28 -1.14 -8.43 -0.01
C ALA A 28 -2.51 -8.27 0.66
N ALA A 29 -3.04 -9.27 1.40
CA ALA A 29 -4.36 -9.22 2.04
C ALA A 29 -4.52 -8.06 3.06
N ARG A 30 -3.44 -7.60 3.67
CA ARG A 30 -3.44 -6.43 4.58
C ARG A 30 -3.79 -5.13 3.87
N GLY A 31 -3.55 -5.09 2.56
CA GLY A 31 -3.82 -3.92 1.72
C GLY A 31 -5.28 -3.53 1.61
N TRP A 32 -6.21 -4.38 2.01
CA TRP A 32 -7.61 -3.97 2.15
C TRP A 32 -7.78 -2.80 3.13
N ALA A 33 -6.83 -2.60 4.06
CA ALA A 33 -6.81 -1.44 4.95
C ALA A 33 -6.78 -0.10 4.20
N HIS A 34 -6.20 -0.05 3.00
CA HIS A 34 -6.20 1.15 2.16
C HIS A 34 -7.61 1.64 1.81
N ILE A 35 -8.58 0.72 1.66
CA ILE A 35 -9.98 1.08 1.42
C ILE A 35 -10.51 1.90 2.60
N GLY A 36 -10.29 1.43 3.82
CA GLY A 36 -10.69 2.15 5.04
C GLY A 36 -10.00 3.50 5.18
N VAL A 37 -8.70 3.58 4.85
CA VAL A 37 -7.96 4.84 4.81
C VAL A 37 -8.61 5.84 3.87
N LEU A 38 -8.89 5.44 2.62
CA LEU A 38 -9.50 6.32 1.62
C LEU A 38 -10.89 6.77 2.02
N ARG A 39 -11.71 5.87 2.60
CA ARG A 39 -13.04 6.22 3.14
C ARG A 39 -12.96 7.31 4.20
N ALA A 40 -12.07 7.13 5.19
CA ALA A 40 -11.94 8.11 6.27
C ALA A 40 -11.43 9.47 5.76
N LEU A 41 -10.56 9.49 4.75
CA LEU A 41 -10.09 10.73 4.12
C LEU A 41 -11.21 11.42 3.34
N ASP A 42 -11.99 10.67 2.55
CA ASP A 42 -13.13 11.21 1.78
C ASP A 42 -14.21 11.79 2.72
N GLU A 43 -14.59 11.06 3.76
CA GLU A 43 -15.58 11.52 4.76
C GLU A 43 -15.12 12.78 5.52
N ALA A 44 -13.81 12.92 5.71
CA ALA A 44 -13.22 14.10 6.33
C ALA A 44 -13.05 15.29 5.37
N GLY A 45 -13.40 15.13 4.08
CA GLY A 45 -13.24 16.14 3.06
C GLY A 45 -11.77 16.44 2.70
N ILE A 46 -10.90 15.47 2.89
CA ILE A 46 -9.46 15.60 2.59
C ILE A 46 -9.22 15.39 1.09
N GLU A 47 -8.79 16.43 0.40
CA GLU A 47 -8.49 16.36 -1.04
C GLU A 47 -7.15 15.67 -1.30
N ILE A 48 -7.20 14.61 -2.12
CA ILE A 48 -6.03 13.87 -2.59
C ILE A 48 -5.63 14.42 -3.95
N GLU A 49 -4.39 14.87 -4.10
CA GLU A 49 -3.87 15.44 -5.35
C GLU A 49 -3.31 14.38 -6.29
N MET A 50 -2.60 13.38 -5.75
CA MET A 50 -2.10 12.24 -6.52
C MET A 50 -2.01 10.99 -5.64
N ILE A 51 -1.92 9.84 -6.29
CA ILE A 51 -1.62 8.57 -5.63
C ILE A 51 -0.44 7.88 -6.30
N ALA A 52 0.54 7.49 -5.50
CA ALA A 52 1.54 6.50 -5.87
C ALA A 52 1.24 5.20 -5.13
N GLY A 53 1.11 4.10 -5.84
CA GLY A 53 0.75 2.81 -5.26
C GLY A 53 1.74 1.71 -5.62
N THR A 54 1.99 0.82 -4.66
CA THR A 54 2.79 -0.39 -4.85
C THR A 54 1.95 -1.61 -4.53
N SER A 55 1.93 -2.60 -5.44
CA SER A 55 1.22 -3.88 -5.25
C SER A 55 -0.28 -3.66 -4.98
N ILE A 56 -0.81 -4.17 -3.87
CA ILE A 56 -2.20 -3.94 -3.45
C ILE A 56 -2.52 -2.44 -3.31
N GLY A 57 -1.54 -1.61 -2.94
CA GLY A 57 -1.69 -0.15 -2.90
C GLY A 57 -1.95 0.44 -4.28
N ALA A 58 -1.35 -0.11 -5.33
CA ALA A 58 -1.64 0.27 -6.71
C ALA A 58 -3.05 -0.17 -7.13
N LEU A 59 -3.46 -1.38 -6.76
CA LEU A 59 -4.81 -1.87 -7.04
C LEU A 59 -5.87 -0.97 -6.39
N VAL A 60 -5.75 -0.71 -5.09
CA VAL A 60 -6.74 0.11 -4.36
C VAL A 60 -6.73 1.55 -4.83
N GLY A 61 -5.54 2.15 -5.02
CA GLY A 61 -5.39 3.52 -5.50
C GLY A 61 -5.92 3.73 -6.92
N GLY A 62 -5.63 2.79 -7.83
CA GLY A 62 -6.14 2.83 -9.19
C GLY A 62 -7.67 2.68 -9.26
N CYS A 63 -8.24 1.74 -8.50
CA CYS A 63 -9.70 1.60 -8.40
C CYS A 63 -10.36 2.85 -7.79
N TYR A 64 -9.75 3.46 -6.78
CA TYR A 64 -10.26 4.69 -6.16
C TYR A 64 -10.31 5.84 -7.17
N LEU A 65 -9.20 6.10 -7.88
CA LEU A 65 -9.14 7.20 -8.87
C LEU A 65 -10.04 6.95 -10.09
N ALA A 66 -10.32 5.70 -10.40
CA ALA A 66 -11.30 5.31 -11.43
C ALA A 66 -12.76 5.36 -10.94
N GLY A 67 -13.03 5.82 -9.69
CA GLY A 67 -14.38 5.87 -9.12
C GLY A 67 -15.00 4.50 -8.85
N LYS A 68 -14.17 3.47 -8.59
CA LYS A 68 -14.60 2.07 -8.39
C LYS A 68 -14.29 1.53 -6.99
N LEU A 69 -14.11 2.42 -6.00
CA LEU A 69 -13.81 2.00 -4.64
C LEU A 69 -14.95 1.17 -4.03
N ASP A 70 -16.23 1.52 -4.31
CA ASP A 70 -17.40 0.79 -3.80
C ASP A 70 -17.43 -0.65 -4.29
N GLN A 71 -17.20 -0.84 -5.59
CA GLN A 71 -17.18 -2.17 -6.21
C GLN A 71 -16.00 -3.01 -5.69
N LEU A 72 -14.85 -2.37 -5.46
CA LEU A 72 -13.69 -3.05 -4.89
C LEU A 72 -13.95 -3.45 -3.44
N GLU A 73 -14.56 -2.59 -2.64
CA GLU A 73 -14.92 -2.89 -1.24
C GLU A 73 -15.95 -4.01 -1.17
N GLU A 74 -17.00 -3.98 -1.99
CA GLU A 74 -17.99 -5.06 -2.06
C GLU A 74 -17.33 -6.39 -2.43
N PHE A 75 -16.48 -6.38 -3.45
CA PHE A 75 -15.69 -7.54 -3.82
C PHE A 75 -14.83 -8.04 -2.65
N ALA A 76 -14.05 -7.17 -2.00
CA ALA A 76 -13.19 -7.53 -0.89
C ALA A 76 -13.97 -8.15 0.28
N ARG A 77 -15.06 -7.52 0.71
CA ARG A 77 -15.93 -8.02 1.79
C ARG A 77 -16.67 -9.32 1.42
N SER A 78 -16.88 -9.58 0.13
CA SER A 78 -17.48 -10.83 -0.35
C SER A 78 -16.55 -12.04 -0.29
N LEU A 79 -15.25 -11.83 -0.07
CA LEU A 79 -14.26 -12.90 -0.04
C LEU A 79 -14.43 -13.74 1.23
N THR A 80 -14.76 -15.01 1.06
CA THR A 80 -14.82 -16.00 2.15
C THR A 80 -13.71 -17.02 1.97
N ARG A 81 -13.31 -17.73 3.04
CA ARG A 81 -12.34 -18.83 2.95
C ARG A 81 -12.70 -19.82 1.83
N ARG A 82 -13.98 -20.17 1.68
CA ARG A 82 -14.47 -21.09 0.67
C ARG A 82 -14.32 -20.51 -0.75
N ARG A 83 -14.61 -19.21 -0.94
CA ARG A 83 -14.41 -18.52 -2.22
C ARG A 83 -12.93 -18.38 -2.56
N MET A 84 -12.07 -18.18 -1.56
CA MET A 84 -10.62 -18.13 -1.76
C MET A 84 -10.08 -19.42 -2.38
N PHE A 85 -10.50 -20.61 -1.92
CA PHE A 85 -10.09 -21.88 -2.55
C PHE A 85 -10.51 -21.98 -4.01
N ASN A 86 -11.63 -21.35 -4.39
CA ASN A 86 -12.13 -21.34 -5.77
C ASN A 86 -11.50 -20.22 -6.63
N LEU A 87 -10.94 -19.16 -6.00
CA LEU A 87 -10.23 -18.07 -6.68
C LEU A 87 -8.76 -18.42 -6.93
N LEU A 88 -8.22 -19.27 -6.07
CA LEU A 88 -6.87 -19.81 -6.17
C LEU A 88 -6.91 -21.06 -7.06
N ASP A 89 -7.11 -20.89 -8.37
CA ASP A 89 -6.87 -21.97 -9.34
C ASP A 89 -5.38 -22.31 -9.29
N ILE A 90 -5.07 -23.40 -8.57
CA ILE A 90 -3.73 -23.96 -8.52
C ILE A 90 -3.42 -24.56 -9.88
N THR A 91 -2.96 -23.74 -10.79
CA THR A 91 -2.44 -24.21 -12.06
C THR A 91 -0.99 -24.66 -11.88
N PHE A 92 -0.80 -25.96 -11.71
CA PHE A 92 0.53 -26.61 -11.74
C PHE A 92 1.26 -26.51 -13.09
N ARG A 93 0.69 -25.77 -14.05
CA ARG A 93 1.21 -25.58 -15.40
C ARG A 93 1.34 -24.09 -15.75
N GLY A 94 2.35 -23.43 -15.21
CA GLY A 94 2.64 -22.04 -15.55
C GLY A 94 3.67 -21.42 -14.60
N SER A 95 4.13 -20.23 -14.90
CA SER A 95 5.09 -19.46 -14.10
C SER A 95 4.50 -18.84 -12.83
N GLY A 96 3.21 -19.02 -12.55
CA GLY A 96 2.50 -18.53 -11.36
C GLY A 96 1.69 -19.63 -10.67
N LEU A 97 1.67 -19.63 -9.32
CA LEU A 97 0.94 -20.57 -8.49
C LEU A 97 -0.56 -20.24 -8.39
N PHE A 98 -0.93 -19.02 -8.67
CA PHE A 98 -2.31 -18.54 -8.59
C PHE A 98 -2.69 -17.82 -9.89
N GLY A 99 -3.71 -18.34 -10.57
CA GLY A 99 -4.30 -17.65 -11.69
C GLY A 99 -5.05 -16.40 -11.19
N GLY A 100 -4.47 -15.21 -11.35
CA GLY A 100 -5.15 -13.95 -11.09
C GLY A 100 -6.35 -13.67 -12.00
N MET A 101 -6.77 -14.66 -12.79
CA MET A 101 -7.77 -14.51 -13.86
C MET A 101 -9.12 -13.99 -13.39
N LYS A 102 -9.57 -14.34 -12.18
CA LYS A 102 -10.87 -13.86 -11.69
C LYS A 102 -10.82 -12.41 -11.18
N LEU A 103 -9.74 -12.02 -10.53
CA LEU A 103 -9.53 -10.61 -10.16
C LEU A 103 -9.32 -9.78 -11.43
N ASP A 104 -8.50 -10.25 -12.36
CA ASP A 104 -8.27 -9.64 -13.65
C ASP A 104 -9.57 -9.49 -14.47
N SER A 105 -10.37 -10.53 -14.56
CA SER A 105 -11.69 -10.52 -15.24
C SER A 105 -12.63 -9.48 -14.62
N ARG A 106 -12.70 -9.41 -13.28
CA ARG A 106 -13.52 -8.42 -12.59
C ARG A 106 -13.03 -6.98 -12.79
N MET A 107 -11.72 -6.79 -12.78
CA MET A 107 -11.15 -5.47 -13.08
C MET A 107 -11.45 -5.07 -14.53
N ARG A 108 -11.28 -5.97 -15.49
CA ARG A 108 -11.61 -5.69 -16.89
C ARG A 108 -13.07 -5.36 -17.09
N GLU A 109 -13.98 -6.07 -16.42
CA GLU A 109 -15.42 -5.79 -16.48
C GLU A 109 -15.79 -4.34 -16.15
N HIS A 110 -15.05 -3.73 -15.22
CA HIS A 110 -15.37 -2.39 -14.69
C HIS A 110 -14.41 -1.28 -15.11
N LEU A 111 -13.20 -1.64 -15.58
CA LEU A 111 -12.09 -0.70 -15.84
C LEU A 111 -11.53 -0.85 -17.26
N ASP A 112 -12.10 -1.73 -18.09
CA ASP A 112 -11.57 -1.92 -19.45
C ASP A 112 -11.65 -0.63 -20.27
N GLY A 113 -10.58 -0.38 -21.02
CA GLY A 113 -10.44 0.84 -21.81
C GLY A 113 -9.95 2.07 -21.05
N LEU A 114 -9.93 2.06 -19.70
CA LEU A 114 -9.37 3.19 -18.92
C LEU A 114 -7.84 3.20 -19.00
N ARG A 115 -7.29 4.40 -19.13
CA ARG A 115 -5.86 4.64 -19.15
C ARG A 115 -5.43 5.48 -17.96
N LEU A 116 -4.19 5.33 -17.53
CA LEU A 116 -3.63 6.08 -16.39
C LEU A 116 -3.69 7.59 -16.61
N GLU A 117 -3.38 8.03 -17.82
CA GLU A 117 -3.37 9.45 -18.23
C GLU A 117 -4.76 10.07 -18.35
N ASP A 118 -5.83 9.25 -18.38
CA ASP A 118 -7.22 9.71 -18.47
C ASP A 118 -7.87 9.88 -17.09
N LEU A 119 -7.16 9.54 -16.01
CA LEU A 119 -7.67 9.73 -14.65
C LEU A 119 -7.64 11.23 -14.29
N ASP A 120 -8.63 11.67 -13.52
CA ASP A 120 -8.77 13.10 -13.11
C ASP A 120 -7.58 13.61 -12.29
N ARG A 121 -6.83 12.69 -11.67
CA ARG A 121 -5.66 12.99 -10.83
C ARG A 121 -4.51 12.05 -11.17
N PRO A 122 -3.26 12.51 -11.06
CA PRO A 122 -2.09 11.68 -11.33
C PRO A 122 -2.08 10.39 -10.52
N PHE A 123 -1.83 9.30 -11.21
CA PHE A 123 -1.63 7.99 -10.61
C PHE A 123 -0.34 7.36 -11.11
N VAL A 124 0.43 6.77 -10.18
CA VAL A 124 1.66 6.05 -10.50
C VAL A 124 1.61 4.66 -9.87
N ALA A 125 1.66 3.64 -10.72
CA ALA A 125 1.83 2.25 -10.28
C ALA A 125 3.32 1.90 -10.30
N VAL A 126 3.86 1.51 -9.14
CA VAL A 126 5.27 1.14 -8.99
C VAL A 126 5.45 -0.33 -9.29
N CYS A 127 6.42 -0.64 -10.17
CA CYS A 127 6.76 -1.99 -10.59
C CYS A 127 8.28 -2.21 -10.50
N THR A 128 8.71 -3.46 -10.64
CA THR A 128 10.12 -3.84 -10.75
C THR A 128 10.38 -4.48 -12.11
N GLU A 129 11.40 -4.02 -12.83
CA GLU A 129 11.86 -4.71 -14.04
C GLU A 129 12.67 -5.95 -13.62
N LEU A 130 12.22 -7.14 -14.06
CA LEU A 130 12.71 -8.41 -13.54
C LEU A 130 14.19 -8.69 -13.85
N ARG A 131 14.67 -8.24 -15.02
CA ARG A 131 16.03 -8.56 -15.49
C ARG A 131 17.10 -7.67 -14.88
N THR A 132 16.73 -6.40 -14.62
CA THR A 132 17.70 -5.36 -14.20
C THR A 132 17.52 -4.96 -12.74
N GLY A 133 16.36 -5.28 -12.13
CA GLY A 133 15.99 -4.84 -10.79
C GLY A 133 15.65 -3.36 -10.69
N HIS A 134 15.51 -2.64 -11.82
CA HIS A 134 15.14 -1.24 -11.79
C HIS A 134 13.70 -1.05 -11.32
N GLU A 135 13.50 0.02 -10.55
CA GLU A 135 12.18 0.55 -10.23
C GLU A 135 11.58 1.20 -11.47
N ILE A 136 10.35 0.82 -11.82
CA ILE A 136 9.61 1.33 -12.98
C ILE A 136 8.34 1.99 -12.48
N TRP A 137 8.10 3.23 -12.92
CA TRP A 137 6.92 4.01 -12.62
C TRP A 137 6.02 4.03 -13.85
N LEU A 138 4.85 3.40 -13.73
CA LEU A 138 3.83 3.41 -14.77
C LEU A 138 2.84 4.54 -14.47
N SER A 139 2.86 5.59 -15.28
CA SER A 139 1.97 6.76 -15.20
C SER A 139 1.17 7.00 -16.48
N THR A 140 1.39 6.17 -17.49
CA THR A 140 0.65 6.18 -18.76
C THR A 140 0.40 4.76 -19.22
N GLY A 141 -0.65 4.54 -20.02
CA GLY A 141 -1.00 3.23 -20.56
C GLY A 141 -2.23 2.63 -19.89
N PRO A 142 -2.60 1.37 -20.21
CA PRO A 142 -3.80 0.73 -19.71
C PRO A 142 -3.77 0.56 -18.19
N LEU A 143 -4.81 1.05 -17.50
CA LEU A 143 -4.88 1.06 -16.03
C LEU A 143 -4.82 -0.36 -15.43
N VAL A 144 -5.59 -1.30 -16.00
CA VAL A 144 -5.66 -2.69 -15.49
C VAL A 144 -4.29 -3.36 -15.59
N GLU A 145 -3.60 -3.22 -16.71
CA GLU A 145 -2.28 -3.79 -16.94
C GLU A 145 -1.21 -3.18 -16.02
N ALA A 146 -1.29 -1.87 -15.76
CA ALA A 146 -0.37 -1.20 -14.84
C ALA A 146 -0.55 -1.69 -13.40
N MET A 147 -1.80 -1.82 -12.93
CA MET A 147 -2.10 -2.41 -11.63
C MET A 147 -1.61 -3.85 -11.54
N ARG A 148 -1.88 -4.67 -12.58
CA ARG A 148 -1.41 -6.06 -12.66
C ARG A 148 0.10 -6.17 -12.57
N ALA A 149 0.84 -5.32 -13.29
CA ALA A 149 2.28 -5.29 -13.24
C ALA A 149 2.80 -4.98 -11.83
N SER A 150 2.14 -4.03 -11.16
CA SER A 150 2.50 -3.62 -9.80
C SER A 150 2.28 -4.71 -8.74
N TYR A 151 1.23 -5.54 -8.88
CA TYR A 151 0.98 -6.63 -7.93
C TYR A 151 1.42 -8.02 -8.41
N ALA A 152 2.18 -8.11 -9.50
CA ALA A 152 2.69 -9.38 -10.05
C ALA A 152 3.78 -9.99 -9.15
N LEU A 153 3.37 -10.46 -7.96
CA LEU A 153 4.27 -11.06 -6.97
C LEU A 153 4.89 -12.36 -7.51
N PRO A 154 6.25 -12.43 -7.58
CA PRO A 154 6.94 -13.62 -8.07
C PRO A 154 6.55 -14.89 -7.30
N GLY A 155 6.27 -15.96 -8.04
CA GLY A 155 5.81 -17.24 -7.48
C GLY A 155 4.32 -17.29 -7.14
N VAL A 156 3.60 -16.15 -7.20
CA VAL A 156 2.14 -16.06 -6.98
C VAL A 156 1.42 -15.72 -8.27
N PHE A 157 1.83 -14.64 -8.93
CA PHE A 157 1.24 -14.20 -10.18
C PHE A 157 2.24 -14.26 -11.33
N GLU A 158 1.73 -14.31 -12.56
CA GLU A 158 2.57 -14.25 -13.75
C GLU A 158 3.14 -12.83 -13.94
N PRO A 159 4.44 -12.70 -14.30
CA PRO A 159 5.03 -11.43 -14.69
C PRO A 159 4.29 -10.80 -15.87
N VAL A 160 4.20 -9.48 -15.87
CA VAL A 160 3.52 -8.73 -16.94
C VAL A 160 4.52 -8.25 -17.98
N ARG A 161 4.25 -8.53 -19.26
CA ARG A 161 4.99 -7.93 -20.36
C ARG A 161 4.46 -6.52 -20.61
N TRP A 162 5.37 -5.55 -20.49
CA TRP A 162 5.09 -4.14 -20.75
C TRP A 162 6.12 -3.63 -21.77
N GLN A 163 5.70 -3.52 -23.04
CA GLN A 163 6.63 -3.26 -24.15
C GLN A 163 7.78 -4.30 -24.17
N GLU A 164 9.02 -3.87 -24.17
CA GLU A 164 10.23 -4.71 -24.17
C GLU A 164 10.60 -5.27 -22.77
N ARG A 165 9.87 -4.88 -21.71
CA ARG A 165 10.18 -5.19 -20.31
C ARG A 165 9.32 -6.32 -19.77
N VAL A 166 9.85 -7.00 -18.76
CA VAL A 166 9.12 -7.97 -17.96
C VAL A 166 9.01 -7.40 -16.55
N LEU A 167 7.79 -7.06 -16.14
CA LEU A 167 7.52 -6.40 -14.88
C LEU A 167 6.96 -7.37 -13.85
N VAL A 168 7.40 -7.17 -12.61
CA VAL A 168 6.94 -7.87 -11.41
C VAL A 168 6.62 -6.86 -10.31
N ASP A 169 6.14 -7.35 -9.17
CA ASP A 169 5.69 -6.53 -8.04
C ASP A 169 6.72 -5.47 -7.64
N GLY A 170 6.24 -4.23 -7.50
CA GLY A 170 7.05 -3.08 -7.13
C GLY A 170 7.59 -3.12 -5.70
N ALA A 171 7.00 -3.93 -4.83
CA ALA A 171 7.44 -4.05 -3.45
C ALA A 171 8.81 -4.71 -3.28
N LEU A 172 9.37 -5.30 -4.35
CA LEU A 172 10.76 -5.76 -4.39
C LEU A 172 11.78 -4.61 -4.29
N VAL A 173 11.40 -3.41 -4.70
CA VAL A 173 12.30 -2.24 -4.75
C VAL A 173 11.78 -1.03 -4.00
N ASN A 174 10.46 -0.79 -3.97
CA ASN A 174 9.85 0.35 -3.30
C ASN A 174 8.50 -0.03 -2.68
N PRO A 175 8.49 -0.67 -1.51
CA PRO A 175 7.27 -1.15 -0.87
C PRO A 175 6.30 -0.04 -0.44
N VAL A 176 6.81 1.16 -0.11
CA VAL A 176 5.99 2.35 0.25
C VAL A 176 6.53 3.54 -0.54
N PRO A 177 5.84 3.95 -1.63
CA PRO A 177 6.43 4.78 -2.68
C PRO A 177 6.41 6.29 -2.38
N VAL A 178 6.92 6.71 -1.21
CA VAL A 178 7.05 8.14 -0.81
C VAL A 178 7.89 8.91 -1.81
N SER A 179 9.02 8.34 -2.25
CA SER A 179 9.94 8.95 -3.21
C SER A 179 9.28 9.30 -4.54
N VAL A 180 8.28 8.54 -4.96
CA VAL A 180 7.49 8.84 -6.17
C VAL A 180 6.72 10.15 -5.99
N CYS A 181 5.99 10.29 -4.88
CA CYS A 181 5.26 11.53 -4.58
C CYS A 181 6.22 12.73 -4.53
N ARG A 182 7.40 12.57 -3.91
CA ARG A 182 8.42 13.63 -3.85
C ARG A 182 8.96 14.00 -5.24
N ALA A 183 9.19 13.03 -6.11
CA ALA A 183 9.63 13.28 -7.48
C ALA A 183 8.59 14.02 -8.34
N TYR A 184 7.29 13.90 -7.97
CA TYR A 184 6.21 14.70 -8.53
C TYR A 184 6.00 16.03 -7.78
N GLU A 185 7.03 16.50 -7.04
CA GLU A 185 7.06 17.79 -6.32
C GLU A 185 5.95 17.98 -5.28
N GLN A 186 5.42 16.86 -4.76
CA GLN A 186 4.36 16.92 -3.78
C GLN A 186 4.86 17.39 -2.41
N ARG A 187 4.25 18.46 -1.90
CA ARG A 187 4.68 19.13 -0.66
C ARG A 187 4.23 18.40 0.59
N LEU A 188 3.07 17.73 0.54
CA LEU A 188 2.48 17.02 1.67
C LEU A 188 2.22 15.57 1.26
N VAL A 189 3.01 14.65 1.80
CA VAL A 189 2.94 13.22 1.49
C VAL A 189 2.46 12.45 2.72
N LEU A 190 1.33 11.79 2.56
CA LEU A 190 0.76 10.83 3.50
C LEU A 190 1.12 9.41 3.03
N ALA A 191 1.86 8.66 3.83
CA ALA A 191 2.21 7.28 3.51
C ALA A 191 1.42 6.28 4.35
N VAL A 192 0.95 5.20 3.73
CA VAL A 192 0.31 4.08 4.41
C VAL A 192 1.26 2.89 4.40
N ASN A 193 1.80 2.55 5.57
CA ASN A 193 2.73 1.45 5.76
C ASN A 193 2.06 0.30 6.52
N LEU A 194 1.94 -0.86 5.86
CA LEU A 194 1.26 -2.06 6.38
C LEU A 194 2.21 -3.09 7.01
N HIS A 195 3.51 -2.75 7.13
CA HIS A 195 4.53 -3.66 7.65
C HIS A 195 5.04 -3.28 9.04
N TYR A 196 4.59 -2.15 9.59
CA TYR A 196 5.17 -1.55 10.78
C TYR A 196 5.11 -2.42 12.03
N ASP A 197 4.03 -3.16 12.23
CA ASP A 197 3.75 -3.94 13.44
C ASP A 197 4.15 -5.43 13.36
N GLN A 198 4.80 -5.85 12.26
CA GLN A 198 5.11 -7.26 12.02
C GLN A 198 6.38 -7.76 12.70
N PHE A 199 7.42 -6.94 12.64
CA PHE A 199 8.73 -7.28 13.16
C PHE A 199 9.10 -6.31 14.27
N GLY A 200 9.61 -6.83 15.39
CA GLY A 200 10.07 -6.00 16.49
C GLY A 200 11.06 -4.91 16.04
N ARG A 201 11.17 -3.83 16.80
CA ARG A 201 12.08 -2.72 16.49
C ARG A 201 13.56 -3.12 16.45
N ALA A 202 13.93 -4.22 17.15
CA ALA A 202 15.30 -4.71 17.16
C ALA A 202 15.64 -5.43 15.85
N ALA A 203 16.61 -4.90 15.11
CA ALA A 203 17.09 -5.50 13.87
C ALA A 203 17.96 -6.74 14.09
N VAL A 204 18.49 -6.94 15.31
CA VAL A 204 19.43 -7.99 15.65
C VAL A 204 19.07 -8.57 17.01
N ILE A 205 18.96 -9.88 17.05
CA ILE A 205 18.93 -10.67 18.30
C ILE A 205 20.35 -11.20 18.53
N LYS A 206 21.00 -10.75 19.61
CA LYS A 206 22.31 -11.29 19.99
C LYS A 206 22.10 -12.58 20.75
N HIS A 207 22.45 -13.71 20.14
CA HIS A 207 22.60 -14.97 20.88
C HIS A 207 23.86 -14.89 21.76
N ALA A 208 23.69 -14.53 23.02
CA ALA A 208 24.74 -14.76 24.00
C ALA A 208 24.67 -16.24 24.43
N GLN A 209 25.77 -16.97 24.38
CA GLN A 209 25.88 -18.23 25.09
C GLN A 209 25.76 -17.97 26.58
N SER A 210 24.57 -18.04 27.14
CA SER A 210 24.43 -18.05 28.59
C SER A 210 23.05 -18.58 29.01
N ARG A 211 23.15 -19.59 29.84
CA ARG A 211 22.11 -20.16 30.70
C ARG A 211 20.84 -20.67 29.99
N GLN A 212 20.91 -21.99 29.76
CA GLN A 212 19.78 -22.87 29.87
C GLN A 212 19.04 -22.54 31.16
N ASP A 213 17.99 -21.75 31.07
CA ASP A 213 16.85 -21.78 31.97
C ASP A 213 15.94 -20.58 31.58
N THR A 214 14.70 -20.89 31.33
CA THR A 214 13.53 -20.02 31.25
C THR A 214 12.94 -19.59 29.89
N LEU A 215 13.45 -20.00 28.73
CA LEU A 215 12.76 -19.71 27.46
C LEU A 215 12.09 -20.91 26.77
N SER A 216 12.19 -22.12 27.36
CA SER A 216 11.59 -23.32 26.74
C SER A 216 10.10 -23.53 27.05
N GLU A 217 9.49 -22.74 27.94
CA GLU A 217 8.08 -22.94 28.32
C GLU A 217 7.07 -22.03 27.60
N THR A 218 7.52 -20.98 26.91
CA THR A 218 6.60 -20.05 26.23
C THR A 218 6.42 -20.34 24.72
N ILE A 219 7.21 -21.26 24.15
CA ILE A 219 7.16 -21.59 22.71
C ILE A 219 6.39 -22.90 22.42
N HIS A 220 5.86 -23.57 23.44
CA HIS A 220 5.21 -24.89 23.29
C HIS A 220 3.69 -24.84 23.06
N GLY A 221 3.12 -23.69 22.68
CA GLY A 221 1.66 -23.51 22.47
C GLY A 221 1.17 -23.34 21.05
N GLU A 222 2.00 -22.95 20.10
CA GLU A 222 1.59 -22.85 18.70
C GLU A 222 2.16 -24.04 17.92
N LYS A 223 1.26 -24.84 17.30
CA LYS A 223 1.63 -25.82 16.30
C LYS A 223 2.54 -25.13 15.29
N GLU A 224 3.84 -25.45 15.29
CA GLU A 224 4.73 -25.16 14.16
C GLU A 224 4.10 -25.79 12.91
N SER A 225 3.28 -25.01 12.22
CA SER A 225 2.85 -25.37 10.88
C SER A 225 4.12 -25.36 10.05
N ARG A 226 4.60 -26.54 9.62
CA ARG A 226 5.74 -26.66 8.72
C ARG A 226 5.41 -25.84 7.48
N LEU A 227 6.00 -24.66 7.39
CA LEU A 227 5.86 -23.81 6.21
C LEU A 227 6.44 -24.57 5.02
N GLY A 228 5.62 -24.84 4.02
CA GLY A 228 6.13 -25.35 2.74
C GLY A 228 7.02 -24.29 2.07
N ILE A 229 7.71 -24.66 1.00
CA ILE A 229 8.63 -23.76 0.26
C ILE A 229 7.97 -22.42 -0.07
N THR A 230 6.72 -22.44 -0.55
CA THR A 230 5.95 -21.21 -0.85
C THR A 230 5.74 -20.34 0.38
N GLY A 231 5.41 -20.94 1.53
CA GLY A 231 5.24 -20.19 2.79
C GLY A 231 6.54 -19.53 3.24
N VAL A 232 7.67 -20.23 3.15
CA VAL A 232 9.00 -19.67 3.47
C VAL A 232 9.36 -18.53 2.51
N MET A 233 9.07 -18.67 1.21
CA MET A 233 9.30 -17.60 0.23
C MET A 233 8.45 -16.37 0.51
N MET A 234 7.18 -16.54 0.85
CA MET A 234 6.28 -15.44 1.21
C MET A 234 6.76 -14.72 2.47
N GLU A 235 7.21 -15.46 3.48
CA GLU A 235 7.74 -14.84 4.70
C GLU A 235 9.08 -14.13 4.46
N ALA A 236 9.96 -14.72 3.66
CA ALA A 236 11.20 -14.05 3.23
C ALA A 236 10.91 -12.74 2.48
N PHE A 237 9.92 -12.75 1.59
CA PHE A 237 9.49 -11.56 0.87
C PHE A 237 8.96 -10.47 1.84
N ASN A 238 8.18 -10.88 2.84
CA ASN A 238 7.66 -10.00 3.88
C ASN A 238 8.80 -9.33 4.69
N ILE A 239 9.80 -10.10 5.07
CA ILE A 239 11.00 -9.59 5.75
C ILE A 239 11.73 -8.58 4.89
N ILE A 240 11.93 -8.88 3.60
CA ILE A 240 12.61 -8.01 2.64
C ILE A 240 11.85 -6.68 2.51
N GLN A 241 10.53 -6.72 2.33
CA GLN A 241 9.70 -5.52 2.23
C GLN A 241 9.81 -4.64 3.48
N ASP A 242 9.74 -5.21 4.69
CA ASP A 242 9.92 -4.45 5.93
C ASP A 242 11.29 -3.76 5.97
N ARG A 243 12.36 -4.46 5.62
CA ARG A 243 13.71 -3.89 5.62
C ARG A 243 13.89 -2.77 4.62
N ILE A 244 13.39 -2.95 3.40
CA ILE A 244 13.44 -1.91 2.35
C ILE A 244 12.59 -0.71 2.76
N SER A 245 11.36 -0.91 3.26
CA SER A 245 10.50 0.18 3.72
C SER A 245 11.17 1.03 4.77
N ARG A 246 11.75 0.39 5.81
CA ARG A 246 12.47 1.11 6.90
C ARG A 246 13.65 1.90 6.37
N ALA A 247 14.46 1.31 5.48
CA ALA A 247 15.63 1.97 4.91
C ALA A 247 15.24 3.18 4.04
N ARG A 248 14.23 3.02 3.18
CA ARG A 248 13.77 4.10 2.31
C ARG A 248 13.09 5.23 3.08
N MET A 249 12.20 4.91 4.01
CA MET A 249 11.51 5.92 4.82
C MET A 249 12.44 6.66 5.79
N ALA A 250 13.60 6.09 6.12
CA ALA A 250 14.63 6.81 6.89
C ALA A 250 15.36 7.87 6.05
N GLY A 251 15.52 7.62 4.73
CA GLY A 251 16.15 8.56 3.81
C GLY A 251 15.19 9.58 3.21
N ASP A 252 13.92 9.19 3.03
CA ASP A 252 12.87 9.99 2.41
C ASP A 252 11.56 9.83 3.21
N PRO A 253 11.44 10.50 4.37
CA PRO A 253 10.29 10.36 5.24
C PRO A 253 9.04 11.05 4.67
N PRO A 254 7.85 10.46 4.87
CA PRO A 254 6.59 11.15 4.60
C PRO A 254 6.32 12.22 5.68
N ASP A 255 5.43 13.17 5.39
CA ASP A 255 4.99 14.16 6.38
C ASP A 255 4.07 13.52 7.42
N VAL A 256 3.26 12.55 7.01
CA VAL A 256 2.42 11.74 7.90
C VAL A 256 2.54 10.27 7.52
N SER A 257 2.71 9.41 8.52
CA SER A 257 2.63 7.96 8.36
C SER A 257 1.38 7.42 9.02
N LEU A 258 0.53 6.75 8.25
CA LEU A 258 -0.52 5.88 8.75
C LEU A 258 0.03 4.46 8.86
N MET A 259 -0.12 3.87 10.02
CA MET A 259 0.44 2.56 10.36
C MET A 259 -0.66 1.65 10.92
N PRO A 260 -1.62 1.20 10.10
CA PRO A 260 -2.68 0.29 10.53
C PRO A 260 -2.08 -0.97 11.16
N THR A 261 -2.57 -1.36 12.33
CA THR A 261 -2.09 -2.54 13.07
C THR A 261 -2.70 -3.81 12.49
N VAL A 262 -2.23 -4.22 11.32
CA VAL A 262 -2.72 -5.36 10.53
C VAL A 262 -1.79 -6.58 10.57
N GLY A 263 -0.78 -6.57 11.43
CA GLY A 263 0.24 -7.64 11.51
C GLY A 263 -0.32 -9.03 11.79
N GLN A 264 -1.46 -9.10 12.49
CA GLN A 264 -2.17 -10.35 12.75
C GLN A 264 -2.93 -10.93 11.53
N ILE A 265 -3.04 -10.16 10.43
CA ILE A 265 -3.63 -10.62 9.18
C ILE A 265 -2.52 -11.23 8.33
N GLY A 266 -2.62 -12.53 8.01
CA GLY A 266 -1.66 -13.20 7.14
C GLY A 266 -1.71 -12.65 5.71
N LEU A 267 -0.59 -12.72 4.98
CA LEU A 267 -0.53 -12.21 3.60
C LEU A 267 -1.56 -12.85 2.65
N ALA A 268 -1.98 -14.09 2.92
CA ALA A 268 -2.99 -14.82 2.16
C ALA A 268 -4.41 -14.72 2.73
N ASP A 269 -4.63 -13.99 3.83
CA ASP A 269 -5.92 -13.91 4.52
C ASP A 269 -6.88 -12.89 3.90
N PHE A 270 -7.01 -12.90 2.57
CA PHE A 270 -7.89 -11.97 1.85
C PHE A 270 -9.36 -12.01 2.32
N HIS A 271 -9.78 -13.09 2.96
CA HIS A 271 -11.12 -13.23 3.54
C HIS A 271 -11.33 -12.37 4.82
N ARG A 272 -10.27 -11.81 5.39
CA ARG A 272 -10.32 -10.87 6.52
C ARG A 272 -10.41 -9.41 6.08
N ALA A 273 -10.92 -9.18 4.87
CA ALA A 273 -10.99 -7.84 4.29
C ALA A 273 -11.77 -6.85 5.17
N SER A 274 -12.93 -7.25 5.72
CA SER A 274 -13.71 -6.37 6.60
C SER A 274 -12.90 -5.85 7.78
N GLU A 275 -12.16 -6.74 8.43
CA GLU A 275 -11.31 -6.39 9.56
C GLU A 275 -10.18 -5.43 9.16
N ALA A 276 -9.50 -5.70 8.03
CA ALA A 276 -8.44 -4.83 7.53
C ALA A 276 -8.97 -3.42 7.19
N ILE A 277 -10.13 -3.34 6.53
CA ILE A 277 -10.79 -2.08 6.16
C ILE A 277 -11.11 -1.27 7.43
N ASP A 278 -11.72 -1.91 8.43
CA ASP A 278 -12.11 -1.25 9.67
C ASP A 278 -10.89 -0.74 10.46
N ILE A 279 -9.78 -1.51 10.47
CA ILE A 279 -8.50 -1.08 11.07
C ILE A 279 -7.94 0.13 10.34
N GLY A 280 -7.92 0.11 9.00
CA GLY A 280 -7.42 1.23 8.18
C GLY A 280 -8.23 2.51 8.40
N TYR A 281 -9.55 2.40 8.45
CA TYR A 281 -10.45 3.49 8.77
C TYR A 281 -10.16 4.09 10.16
N ALA A 282 -10.15 3.24 11.18
CA ALA A 282 -9.93 3.66 12.57
C ALA A 282 -8.55 4.33 12.78
N GLU A 283 -7.51 3.82 12.13
CA GLU A 283 -6.17 4.43 12.19
C GLU A 283 -6.17 5.83 11.56
N THR A 284 -6.84 6.01 10.43
CA THR A 284 -6.94 7.30 9.75
C THR A 284 -7.70 8.31 10.60
N VAL A 285 -8.84 7.91 11.17
CA VAL A 285 -9.65 8.79 12.04
C VAL A 285 -8.83 9.33 13.22
N LYS A 286 -7.97 8.50 13.83
CA LYS A 286 -7.09 8.93 14.92
C LYS A 286 -6.09 10.02 14.50
N ARG A 287 -5.75 10.08 13.21
CA ARG A 287 -4.74 10.99 12.68
C ARG A 287 -5.33 12.19 11.92
N LEU A 288 -6.67 12.30 11.81
CA LEU A 288 -7.31 13.37 11.04
C LEU A 288 -6.93 14.76 11.51
N GLU A 289 -6.85 15.00 12.80
CA GLU A 289 -6.48 16.31 13.34
C GLU A 289 -5.04 16.70 12.96
N ASP A 290 -4.11 15.75 13.00
CA ASP A 290 -2.73 15.97 12.55
C ASP A 290 -2.68 16.29 11.06
N ILE A 291 -3.45 15.55 10.24
CA ILE A 291 -3.53 15.73 8.79
C ILE A 291 -4.11 17.11 8.46
N LYS A 292 -5.25 17.50 9.05
CA LYS A 292 -5.89 18.79 8.84
C LYS A 292 -4.98 19.96 9.23
N ARG A 293 -4.29 19.84 10.35
CA ARG A 293 -3.32 20.85 10.80
C ARG A 293 -2.19 21.05 9.78
N LEU A 294 -1.65 19.97 9.21
CA LEU A 294 -0.60 20.06 8.19
C LEU A 294 -1.09 20.62 6.86
N GLN A 295 -2.36 20.41 6.54
CA GLN A 295 -3.00 21.06 5.38
C GLN A 295 -3.21 22.57 5.58
N GLY A 296 -3.14 23.08 6.81
CA GLY A 296 -3.47 24.45 7.16
C GLY A 296 -4.97 24.68 7.31
N ILE A 297 -5.76 23.64 7.49
CA ILE A 297 -7.17 23.69 7.86
C ILE A 297 -7.19 23.83 9.39
N SER A 298 -7.29 25.07 9.88
CA SER A 298 -7.52 25.34 11.30
C SER A 298 -8.94 24.88 11.65
N GLY A 299 -9.07 24.03 12.68
CA GLY A 299 -10.35 23.65 13.26
C GLY A 299 -11.00 24.81 14.01
#